data_b97a0cc536aa980cbe681b1f4d728cf4
#
_entry.id   b97a0cc536aa980cbe681b1f4d728cf4
#
_cell.length_a   1.000
_cell.length_b   1.000
_cell.length_c   1.000
_cell.angle_alpha   90.00
_cell.angle_beta   90.00
_cell.angle_gamma   90.00
#
_symmetry.space_group_name_H-M   'P 1'
#
loop_
_entity.id
_entity.type
_entity.pdbx_description
1 polymer ?
#
loop_
_entity_poly.entity_id
_entity_poly.type
_entity_poly.pdbx_seq_one_letter_code
_entity_poly.pdbx_strand_id
1 'polypeptide(L)'
;MSNKNISLRLIIMNFLEFAAWGAYLTSMGSFLASVGFGPKIWLFFATQGFVSIFMPALMGIVADKWIPAQKVLSLCQGIAGLAMLAAGWYAMSSGAGIQFGPFYALYTISIAFFMPTIAIANSVAYNALEKAGKDPVKAFPPIRVFGTVGFILTMLFVNFVKGADGIQFQHTYNQFFVSGIISLILCIYALTLPDCPCKPKAEGTQSFVEATGLNAFRLFKDRQFAVFFIFSMLLGASLQVTNGYANTFITSFKENPAFSNAWGANNANALISLSQVSETLCILLIPFFMKKFGIKKVMLIAMFAWVFRFGFFGAGNPGGGVWLFVLSCIVYGVAFDFFNISGSLFVNENTDKDIRSSAQGLFMLMTNGLGASIGTWAAGRVVNHFVYNAAEPSWSTAWYIFAAYAFVVGVLFAILFKDPQKKQS
;
A
#
# COMPACT_ATOMS: atom_id res chain seq x y z
N MET A 1 20.35 16.10 -23.73
CA MET A 1 19.91 16.61 -22.40
C MET A 1 20.96 16.24 -21.37
N SER A 2 21.35 17.16 -20.49
CA SER A 2 22.44 16.93 -19.52
C SER A 2 22.10 15.79 -18.56
N ASN A 3 22.95 14.75 -18.46
CA ASN A 3 22.83 13.62 -17.54
C ASN A 3 22.80 14.01 -16.04
N LYS A 4 23.16 15.26 -15.73
CA LYS A 4 23.24 15.76 -14.34
C LYS A 4 21.88 15.88 -13.65
N ASN A 5 20.79 16.03 -14.39
CA ASN A 5 19.47 16.33 -13.78
C ASN A 5 18.50 15.14 -13.77
N ILE A 6 18.87 13.95 -14.34
CA ILE A 6 17.91 12.85 -14.44
C ILE A 6 17.46 12.35 -13.07
N SER A 7 18.39 12.19 -12.12
CA SER A 7 18.02 11.72 -10.77
C SER A 7 17.05 12.65 -10.06
N LEU A 8 17.26 13.99 -10.19
CA LEU A 8 16.34 14.98 -9.60
C LEU A 8 14.92 14.87 -10.21
N ARG A 9 14.86 14.69 -11.53
CA ARG A 9 13.57 14.56 -12.24
C ARG A 9 12.80 13.30 -11.80
N LEU A 10 13.52 12.20 -11.60
CA LEU A 10 12.94 10.95 -11.11
C LEU A 10 12.57 11.03 -9.62
N ILE A 11 13.32 11.78 -8.82
CA ILE A 11 12.98 12.11 -7.43
C ILE A 11 11.64 12.85 -7.40
N ILE A 12 11.46 13.90 -8.20
CA ILE A 12 10.21 14.67 -8.26
C ILE A 12 9.04 13.75 -8.70
N MET A 13 9.24 12.91 -9.71
CA MET A 13 8.24 11.96 -10.17
C MET A 13 7.81 11.01 -9.03
N ASN A 14 8.76 10.36 -8.36
CA ASN A 14 8.45 9.45 -7.25
C ASN A 14 7.81 10.17 -6.07
N PHE A 15 8.28 11.37 -5.75
CA PHE A 15 7.69 12.21 -4.72
C PHE A 15 6.20 12.47 -4.99
N LEU A 16 5.87 12.96 -6.19
CA LEU A 16 4.48 13.27 -6.57
C LEU A 16 3.60 12.03 -6.63
N GLU A 17 4.12 10.90 -7.14
CA GLU A 17 3.42 9.62 -7.22
C GLU A 17 2.90 9.19 -5.85
N PHE A 18 3.78 9.15 -4.86
CA PHE A 18 3.42 8.70 -3.52
C PHE A 18 2.77 9.79 -2.66
N ALA A 19 3.02 11.07 -2.95
CA ALA A 19 2.31 12.18 -2.32
C ALA A 19 0.81 12.16 -2.65
N ALA A 20 0.44 11.87 -3.91
CA ALA A 20 -0.95 11.72 -4.30
C ALA A 20 -1.66 10.61 -3.50
N TRP A 21 -0.96 9.51 -3.26
CA TRP A 21 -1.50 8.38 -2.49
C TRP A 21 -1.58 8.67 -0.99
N GLY A 22 -0.53 9.27 -0.43
CA GLY A 22 -0.45 9.65 0.99
C GLY A 22 -1.50 10.67 1.42
N ALA A 23 -2.05 11.44 0.49
CA ALA A 23 -3.08 12.42 0.77
C ALA A 23 -4.37 11.82 1.36
N TYR A 24 -4.73 10.59 0.97
CA TYR A 24 -6.02 10.00 1.38
C TYR A 24 -5.94 8.57 1.90
N LEU A 25 -4.93 7.77 1.52
CA LEU A 25 -4.94 6.33 1.76
C LEU A 25 -5.22 5.96 3.22
N THR A 26 -4.57 6.61 4.16
CA THR A 26 -4.68 6.30 5.59
C THR A 26 -5.86 7.00 6.28
N SER A 27 -6.31 8.14 5.77
CA SER A 27 -7.37 8.96 6.38
C SER A 27 -8.75 8.76 5.75
N MET A 28 -8.83 8.17 4.56
CA MET A 28 -10.11 7.96 3.88
C MET A 28 -11.12 7.20 4.74
N GLY A 29 -10.66 6.21 5.53
CA GLY A 29 -11.55 5.43 6.41
C GLY A 29 -12.29 6.29 7.42
N SER A 30 -11.64 7.29 8.04
CA SER A 30 -12.32 8.20 8.99
C SER A 30 -13.29 9.14 8.30
N PHE A 31 -12.98 9.61 7.09
CA PHE A 31 -13.96 10.36 6.28
C PHE A 31 -15.16 9.50 5.93
N LEU A 32 -14.95 8.28 5.46
CA LEU A 32 -16.05 7.36 5.11
C LEU A 32 -16.94 7.05 6.32
N ALA A 33 -16.35 6.90 7.51
CA ALA A 33 -17.10 6.71 8.75
C ALA A 33 -17.95 7.95 9.08
N SER A 34 -17.41 9.16 8.93
CA SER A 34 -18.10 10.41 9.25
C SER A 34 -19.30 10.70 8.33
N VAL A 35 -19.28 10.18 7.09
CA VAL A 35 -20.40 10.32 6.14
C VAL A 35 -21.34 9.10 6.13
N GLY A 36 -21.25 8.21 7.13
CA GLY A 36 -22.13 7.06 7.27
C GLY A 36 -21.75 5.83 6.44
N PHE A 37 -20.57 5.81 5.82
CA PHE A 37 -20.07 4.66 5.05
C PHE A 37 -19.15 3.75 5.85
N GLY A 38 -19.10 3.89 7.18
CA GLY A 38 -18.29 3.06 8.07
C GLY A 38 -18.38 1.55 7.79
N PRO A 39 -19.60 0.96 7.72
CA PRO A 39 -19.78 -0.46 7.39
C PRO A 39 -19.28 -0.88 6.00
N LYS A 40 -18.99 0.09 5.11
CA LYS A 40 -18.56 -0.13 3.72
C LYS A 40 -17.09 0.22 3.47
N ILE A 41 -16.32 0.62 4.48
CA ILE A 41 -14.89 0.97 4.35
C ILE A 41 -14.12 -0.15 3.65
N TRP A 42 -14.38 -1.40 4.02
CA TRP A 42 -13.70 -2.56 3.44
C TRP A 42 -13.84 -2.64 1.90
N LEU A 43 -14.94 -2.18 1.32
CA LEU A 43 -15.15 -2.19 -0.14
C LEU A 43 -14.12 -1.31 -0.86
N PHE A 44 -13.79 -0.15 -0.34
CA PHE A 44 -12.82 0.77 -0.94
C PHE A 44 -11.42 0.14 -0.98
N PHE A 45 -10.99 -0.51 0.10
CA PHE A 45 -9.68 -1.14 0.17
C PHE A 45 -9.64 -2.50 -0.57
N ALA A 46 -10.75 -3.25 -0.57
CA ALA A 46 -10.87 -4.46 -1.39
C ALA A 46 -10.81 -4.14 -2.88
N THR A 47 -11.44 -3.05 -3.33
CA THR A 47 -11.37 -2.59 -4.72
C THR A 47 -9.94 -2.25 -5.12
N GLN A 48 -9.16 -1.60 -4.24
CA GLN A 48 -7.74 -1.33 -4.50
C GLN A 48 -6.96 -2.64 -4.73
N GLY A 49 -7.17 -3.66 -3.90
CA GLY A 49 -6.59 -4.98 -4.09
C GLY A 49 -7.03 -5.62 -5.41
N PHE A 50 -8.34 -5.60 -5.68
CA PHE A 50 -8.91 -6.20 -6.90
C PHE A 50 -8.38 -5.55 -8.18
N VAL A 51 -8.39 -4.23 -8.29
CA VAL A 51 -7.87 -3.55 -9.49
C VAL A 51 -6.36 -3.74 -9.64
N SER A 52 -5.62 -3.93 -8.56
CA SER A 52 -4.18 -4.22 -8.58
C SER A 52 -3.85 -5.58 -9.20
N ILE A 53 -4.81 -6.49 -9.32
CA ILE A 53 -4.63 -7.78 -10.00
C ILE A 53 -4.51 -7.59 -11.52
N PHE A 54 -5.35 -6.74 -12.11
CA PHE A 54 -5.52 -6.67 -13.56
C PHE A 54 -4.93 -5.40 -14.19
N MET A 55 -5.15 -4.25 -13.57
CA MET A 55 -4.86 -2.96 -14.18
C MET A 55 -3.37 -2.70 -14.44
N PRO A 56 -2.42 -3.08 -13.52
CA PRO A 56 -1.00 -2.92 -13.80
C PRO A 56 -0.54 -3.73 -15.02
N ALA A 57 -1.05 -4.96 -15.17
CA ALA A 57 -0.73 -5.81 -16.32
C ALA A 57 -1.30 -5.24 -17.62
N LEU A 58 -2.56 -4.77 -17.60
CA LEU A 58 -3.21 -4.17 -18.78
C LEU A 58 -2.46 -2.91 -19.22
N MET A 59 -2.19 -1.99 -18.31
CA MET A 59 -1.50 -0.74 -18.64
C MET A 59 -0.02 -0.96 -18.97
N GLY A 60 0.61 -2.00 -18.41
CA GLY A 60 1.95 -2.44 -18.81
C GLY A 60 1.99 -2.88 -20.27
N ILE A 61 1.02 -3.68 -20.71
CA ILE A 61 0.90 -4.09 -22.12
C ILE A 61 0.67 -2.88 -23.03
N VAL A 62 -0.16 -1.92 -22.60
CA VAL A 62 -0.39 -0.67 -23.35
C VAL A 62 0.94 0.11 -23.50
N ALA A 63 1.72 0.19 -22.42
CA ALA A 63 3.02 0.89 -22.41
C ALA A 63 4.08 0.17 -23.26
N ASP A 64 4.05 -1.15 -23.29
CA ASP A 64 5.01 -1.94 -24.07
C ASP A 64 4.71 -1.93 -25.57
N LYS A 65 3.42 -1.91 -25.96
CA LYS A 65 3.01 -2.13 -27.36
C LYS A 65 2.57 -0.89 -28.12
N TRP A 66 1.91 0.06 -27.45
CA TRP A 66 1.13 1.09 -28.16
C TRP A 66 1.50 2.52 -27.82
N ILE A 67 1.76 2.80 -26.56
CA ILE A 67 1.96 4.17 -26.08
C ILE A 67 3.23 4.22 -25.20
N PRO A 68 4.16 5.13 -25.44
CA PRO A 68 5.34 5.29 -24.59
C PRO A 68 5.03 5.40 -23.12
N ALA A 69 5.80 4.71 -22.25
CA ALA A 69 5.47 4.51 -20.84
C ALA A 69 5.23 5.82 -20.06
N GLN A 70 6.00 6.90 -20.35
CA GLN A 70 5.78 8.20 -19.71
C GLN A 70 4.46 8.85 -20.11
N LYS A 71 3.95 8.57 -21.33
CA LYS A 71 2.64 9.05 -21.77
C LYS A 71 1.50 8.22 -21.15
N VAL A 72 1.70 6.90 -20.96
CA VAL A 72 0.75 6.06 -20.20
C VAL A 72 0.68 6.52 -18.75
N LEU A 73 1.83 6.83 -18.13
CA LEU A 73 1.88 7.40 -16.77
C LEU A 73 1.05 8.69 -16.71
N SER A 74 1.27 9.60 -17.66
CA SER A 74 0.52 10.86 -17.75
C SER A 74 -0.99 10.63 -17.90
N LEU A 75 -1.39 9.77 -18.83
CA LEU A 75 -2.81 9.47 -19.09
C LEU A 75 -3.49 8.87 -17.83
N CYS A 76 -2.85 7.88 -17.22
CA CYS A 76 -3.37 7.21 -16.03
C CYS A 76 -3.50 8.19 -14.84
N GLN A 77 -2.48 9.00 -14.59
CA GLN A 77 -2.51 10.03 -13.54
C GLN A 77 -3.54 11.13 -13.85
N GLY A 78 -3.73 11.47 -15.11
CA GLY A 78 -4.76 12.43 -15.53
C GLY A 78 -6.17 11.92 -15.22
N ILE A 79 -6.50 10.69 -15.64
CA ILE A 79 -7.81 10.08 -15.37
C ILE A 79 -8.01 9.87 -13.86
N ALA A 80 -7.01 9.34 -13.15
CA ALA A 80 -7.06 9.13 -11.71
C ALA A 80 -7.30 10.45 -10.96
N GLY A 81 -6.54 11.50 -11.33
CA GLY A 81 -6.65 12.82 -10.71
C GLY A 81 -8.00 13.48 -10.95
N LEU A 82 -8.51 13.46 -12.20
CA LEU A 82 -9.83 14.01 -12.52
C LEU A 82 -10.95 13.28 -11.79
N ALA A 83 -10.90 11.94 -11.74
CA ALA A 83 -11.89 11.15 -11.01
C ALA A 83 -11.84 11.41 -9.50
N MET A 84 -10.64 11.60 -8.92
CA MET A 84 -10.49 11.92 -7.50
C MET A 84 -10.98 13.35 -7.19
N LEU A 85 -10.73 14.33 -8.06
CA LEU A 85 -11.31 15.67 -7.95
C LEU A 85 -12.81 15.64 -8.06
N ALA A 86 -13.35 14.86 -8.98
CA ALA A 86 -14.81 14.69 -9.12
C ALA A 86 -15.42 14.02 -7.86
N ALA A 87 -14.74 13.05 -7.26
CA ALA A 87 -15.18 12.44 -5.99
C ALA A 87 -15.18 13.47 -4.85
N GLY A 88 -14.12 14.28 -4.75
CA GLY A 88 -14.05 15.38 -3.76
C GLY A 88 -15.13 16.42 -3.98
N TRP A 89 -15.36 16.82 -5.24
CA TRP A 89 -16.41 17.79 -5.59
C TRP A 89 -17.83 17.24 -5.32
N TYR A 90 -18.07 15.97 -5.66
CA TYR A 90 -19.34 15.30 -5.36
C TYR A 90 -19.58 15.25 -3.85
N ALA A 91 -18.57 14.88 -3.06
CA ALA A 91 -18.68 14.86 -1.60
C ALA A 91 -18.93 16.26 -1.01
N MET A 92 -18.26 17.30 -1.54
CA MET A 92 -18.46 18.70 -1.15
C MET A 92 -19.86 19.18 -1.46
N SER A 93 -20.34 18.95 -2.69
CA SER A 93 -21.65 19.47 -3.15
C SER A 93 -22.84 18.72 -2.54
N SER A 94 -22.68 17.44 -2.22
CA SER A 94 -23.73 16.61 -1.62
C SER A 94 -23.86 16.82 -0.10
N GLY A 95 -22.82 17.25 0.59
CA GLY A 95 -22.80 17.43 2.04
C GLY A 95 -23.32 16.19 2.78
N ALA A 96 -24.32 16.37 3.66
CA ALA A 96 -24.94 15.26 4.39
C ALA A 96 -25.74 14.28 3.50
N GLY A 97 -26.07 14.67 2.27
CA GLY A 97 -26.81 13.86 1.30
C GLY A 97 -25.93 12.98 0.41
N ILE A 98 -24.65 12.83 0.71
CA ILE A 98 -23.73 12.02 -0.08
C ILE A 98 -24.23 10.58 -0.22
N GLN A 99 -24.33 10.10 -1.48
CA GLN A 99 -24.73 8.74 -1.78
C GLN A 99 -23.53 7.85 -2.05
N PHE A 100 -23.57 6.61 -1.56
CA PHE A 100 -22.48 5.64 -1.71
C PHE A 100 -22.15 5.34 -3.16
N GLY A 101 -23.17 5.04 -3.99
CA GLY A 101 -22.97 4.58 -5.38
C GLY A 101 -22.10 5.51 -6.24
N PRO A 102 -22.52 6.77 -6.43
CA PRO A 102 -21.75 7.74 -7.22
C PRO A 102 -20.35 8.00 -6.67
N PHE A 103 -20.21 8.16 -5.35
CA PHE A 103 -18.91 8.38 -4.72
C PHE A 103 -17.97 7.17 -4.92
N TYR A 104 -18.47 5.96 -4.69
CA TYR A 104 -17.72 4.73 -4.87
C TYR A 104 -17.33 4.49 -6.34
N ALA A 105 -18.18 4.83 -7.30
CA ALA A 105 -17.87 4.73 -8.72
C ALA A 105 -16.72 5.67 -9.11
N LEU A 106 -16.75 6.92 -8.69
CA LEU A 106 -15.67 7.90 -8.95
C LEU A 106 -14.35 7.46 -8.31
N TYR A 107 -14.40 6.98 -7.06
CA TYR A 107 -13.23 6.40 -6.40
C TYR A 107 -12.69 5.19 -7.18
N THR A 108 -13.56 4.27 -7.61
CA THR A 108 -13.16 3.07 -8.34
C THR A 108 -12.46 3.42 -9.67
N ILE A 109 -12.97 4.40 -10.40
CA ILE A 109 -12.32 4.91 -11.62
C ILE A 109 -10.94 5.47 -11.28
N SER A 110 -10.85 6.28 -10.24
CA SER A 110 -9.57 6.88 -9.83
C SER A 110 -8.55 5.78 -9.49
N ILE A 111 -8.90 4.82 -8.63
CA ILE A 111 -7.97 3.80 -8.17
C ILE A 111 -7.59 2.81 -9.28
N ALA A 112 -8.49 2.52 -10.22
CA ALA A 112 -8.23 1.65 -11.35
C ALA A 112 -7.11 2.20 -12.25
N PHE A 113 -7.05 3.50 -12.44
CA PHE A 113 -5.99 4.15 -13.21
C PHE A 113 -4.78 4.55 -12.36
N PHE A 114 -4.94 4.74 -11.06
CA PHE A 114 -3.82 5.03 -10.16
C PHE A 114 -2.94 3.81 -9.90
N MET A 115 -3.50 2.63 -9.60
CA MET A 115 -2.71 1.44 -9.23
C MET A 115 -1.64 1.03 -10.25
N PRO A 116 -1.88 1.06 -11.58
CA PRO A 116 -0.85 0.75 -12.55
C PRO A 116 0.29 1.77 -12.59
N THR A 117 0.08 3.02 -12.18
CA THR A 117 1.10 4.07 -12.29
C THR A 117 2.33 3.79 -11.43
N ILE A 118 2.19 3.08 -10.32
CA ILE A 118 3.30 2.67 -9.45
C ILE A 118 4.32 1.82 -10.24
N ALA A 119 3.84 0.83 -10.98
CA ALA A 119 4.70 -0.03 -11.80
C ALA A 119 5.25 0.70 -13.04
N ILE A 120 4.42 1.53 -13.68
CA ILE A 120 4.81 2.31 -14.85
C ILE A 120 5.86 3.36 -14.48
N ALA A 121 5.72 4.05 -13.36
CA ALA A 121 6.70 5.00 -12.85
C ALA A 121 8.07 4.35 -12.61
N ASN A 122 8.10 3.13 -12.07
CA ASN A 122 9.33 2.35 -11.92
C ASN A 122 9.95 2.02 -13.29
N SER A 123 9.14 1.60 -14.25
CA SER A 123 9.60 1.31 -15.62
C SER A 123 10.18 2.55 -16.31
N VAL A 124 9.51 3.70 -16.18
CA VAL A 124 10.01 5.00 -16.67
C VAL A 124 11.34 5.35 -16.01
N ALA A 125 11.46 5.17 -14.69
CA ALA A 125 12.68 5.46 -13.95
C ALA A 125 13.85 4.59 -14.42
N TYR A 126 13.65 3.29 -14.56
CA TYR A 126 14.69 2.36 -15.01
C TYR A 126 15.18 2.70 -16.43
N ASN A 127 14.25 2.87 -17.35
CA ASN A 127 14.57 3.24 -18.72
C ASN A 127 15.34 4.59 -18.82
N ALA A 128 14.90 5.58 -18.04
CA ALA A 128 15.56 6.89 -18.01
C ALA A 128 16.98 6.82 -17.40
N LEU A 129 17.20 5.96 -16.38
CA LEU A 129 18.52 5.75 -15.78
C LEU A 129 19.46 5.02 -16.74
N GLU A 130 19.00 3.96 -17.41
CA GLU A 130 19.76 3.22 -18.41
C GLU A 130 20.19 4.13 -19.57
N LYS A 131 19.27 4.95 -20.11
CA LYS A 131 19.58 5.94 -21.15
C LYS A 131 20.61 7.00 -20.70
N ALA A 132 20.65 7.28 -19.39
CA ALA A 132 21.63 8.18 -18.80
C ALA A 132 22.97 7.50 -18.48
N GLY A 133 23.14 6.22 -18.82
CA GLY A 133 24.35 5.42 -18.54
C GLY A 133 24.53 5.09 -17.04
N LYS A 134 23.44 5.12 -16.26
CA LYS A 134 23.44 4.77 -14.84
C LYS A 134 22.88 3.38 -14.63
N ASP A 135 23.49 2.59 -13.74
CA ASP A 135 22.96 1.31 -13.31
C ASP A 135 21.68 1.51 -12.49
N PRO A 136 20.48 1.08 -12.98
CA PRO A 136 19.23 1.25 -12.27
C PRO A 136 19.23 0.59 -10.90
N VAL A 137 19.89 -0.56 -10.73
CA VAL A 137 19.91 -1.31 -9.47
C VAL A 137 20.55 -0.49 -8.35
N LYS A 138 21.57 0.30 -8.69
CA LYS A 138 22.29 1.17 -7.72
C LYS A 138 21.68 2.55 -7.61
N ALA A 139 21.18 3.09 -8.71
CA ALA A 139 20.75 4.49 -8.78
C ALA A 139 19.28 4.70 -8.38
N PHE A 140 18.41 3.69 -8.54
CA PHE A 140 16.98 3.83 -8.25
C PHE A 140 16.62 3.81 -6.76
N PRO A 141 17.19 2.98 -5.88
CA PRO A 141 16.79 2.94 -4.48
C PRO A 141 16.84 4.29 -3.76
N PRO A 142 17.89 5.12 -3.89
CA PRO A 142 17.91 6.46 -3.30
C PRO A 142 16.81 7.38 -3.86
N ILE A 143 16.44 7.22 -5.14
CA ILE A 143 15.37 7.99 -5.77
C ILE A 143 14.01 7.57 -5.18
N ARG A 144 13.81 6.27 -5.01
CA ARG A 144 12.56 5.68 -4.50
C ARG A 144 12.23 6.12 -3.07
N VAL A 145 13.25 6.37 -2.23
CA VAL A 145 13.06 6.89 -0.86
C VAL A 145 12.25 8.18 -0.85
N PHE A 146 12.43 9.05 -1.85
CA PHE A 146 11.66 10.31 -1.94
C PHE A 146 10.17 10.08 -2.20
N GLY A 147 9.77 8.92 -2.69
CA GLY A 147 8.36 8.52 -2.68
C GLY A 147 7.80 8.42 -1.27
N THR A 148 8.49 7.73 -0.36
CA THR A 148 8.08 7.65 1.05
C THR A 148 8.06 9.04 1.71
N VAL A 149 9.03 9.89 1.38
CA VAL A 149 9.04 11.29 1.86
C VAL A 149 7.79 12.03 1.37
N GLY A 150 7.44 11.91 0.09
CA GLY A 150 6.22 12.51 -0.48
C GLY A 150 4.95 12.02 0.22
N PHE A 151 4.85 10.73 0.45
CA PHE A 151 3.75 10.10 1.17
C PHE A 151 3.60 10.67 2.60
N ILE A 152 4.68 10.71 3.37
CA ILE A 152 4.69 11.24 4.75
C ILE A 152 4.33 12.72 4.76
N LEU A 153 4.97 13.54 3.92
CA LEU A 153 4.71 14.98 3.90
C LEU A 153 3.25 15.30 3.57
N THR A 154 2.64 14.54 2.67
CA THR A 154 1.24 14.76 2.32
C THR A 154 0.28 14.23 3.39
N MET A 155 0.61 13.11 4.05
CA MET A 155 -0.11 12.67 5.26
C MET A 155 -0.12 13.77 6.34
N LEU A 156 1.05 14.37 6.60
CA LEU A 156 1.18 15.45 7.57
C LEU A 156 0.46 16.72 7.12
N PHE A 157 0.52 17.04 5.82
CA PHE A 157 -0.21 18.18 5.25
C PHE A 157 -1.71 18.05 5.50
N VAL A 158 -2.35 16.95 5.12
CA VAL A 158 -3.79 16.76 5.35
C VAL A 158 -4.16 16.62 6.81
N ASN A 159 -3.20 16.22 7.68
CA ASN A 159 -3.40 16.16 9.13
C ASN A 159 -3.45 17.55 9.76
N PHE A 160 -2.57 18.46 9.36
CA PHE A 160 -2.42 19.76 10.05
C PHE A 160 -3.17 20.89 9.36
N VAL A 161 -3.41 20.81 8.05
CA VAL A 161 -4.16 21.85 7.34
C VAL A 161 -5.66 21.70 7.62
N LYS A 162 -6.29 22.83 7.91
CA LYS A 162 -7.72 22.93 8.21
C LYS A 162 -8.45 23.67 7.09
N GLY A 163 -9.68 23.30 6.85
CA GLY A 163 -10.60 24.03 5.99
C GLY A 163 -11.10 25.33 6.63
N ALA A 164 -11.91 26.06 5.90
CA ALA A 164 -12.59 27.27 6.41
C ALA A 164 -13.53 26.96 7.58
N ASP A 165 -13.99 25.72 7.67
CA ASP A 165 -14.81 25.15 8.75
C ASP A 165 -14.02 24.81 10.03
N GLY A 166 -12.69 24.98 10.00
CA GLY A 166 -11.78 24.63 11.10
C GLY A 166 -11.50 23.13 11.20
N ILE A 167 -12.05 22.28 10.30
CA ILE A 167 -11.87 20.84 10.30
C ILE A 167 -10.61 20.48 9.49
N GLN A 168 -9.82 19.55 10.00
CA GLN A 168 -8.61 19.07 9.32
C GLN A 168 -8.98 18.35 8.01
N PHE A 169 -8.15 18.52 6.98
CA PHE A 169 -8.35 17.90 5.65
C PHE A 169 -8.47 16.38 5.71
N GLN A 170 -7.77 15.73 6.64
CA GLN A 170 -7.85 14.27 6.82
C GLN A 170 -9.25 13.75 7.17
N HIS A 171 -10.14 14.59 7.66
CA HIS A 171 -11.53 14.23 8.04
C HIS A 171 -12.58 14.76 7.04
N THR A 172 -12.14 15.43 5.99
CA THR A 172 -13.01 16.05 5.00
C THR A 172 -12.73 15.57 3.58
N TYR A 173 -13.58 15.93 2.65
CA TYR A 173 -13.39 15.70 1.22
C TYR A 173 -12.12 16.39 0.66
N ASN A 174 -11.52 17.34 1.39
CA ASN A 174 -10.32 18.07 0.94
C ASN A 174 -9.12 17.15 0.69
N GLN A 175 -9.01 16.01 1.38
CA GLN A 175 -7.99 15.01 1.12
C GLN A 175 -8.03 14.49 -0.33
N PHE A 176 -9.23 14.39 -0.94
CA PHE A 176 -9.39 13.96 -2.35
C PHE A 176 -9.00 15.08 -3.32
N PHE A 177 -9.27 16.33 -2.99
CA PHE A 177 -8.77 17.46 -3.78
C PHE A 177 -7.24 17.52 -3.77
N VAL A 178 -6.60 17.35 -2.62
CA VAL A 178 -5.13 17.31 -2.52
C VAL A 178 -4.56 16.19 -3.40
N SER A 179 -5.11 14.98 -3.28
CA SER A 179 -4.70 13.84 -4.10
C SER A 179 -4.88 14.10 -5.60
N GLY A 180 -6.05 14.56 -5.99
CA GLY A 180 -6.38 14.82 -7.40
C GLY A 180 -5.51 15.91 -8.02
N ILE A 181 -5.25 17.00 -7.29
CA ILE A 181 -4.36 18.08 -7.75
C ILE A 181 -2.94 17.57 -7.94
N ILE A 182 -2.39 16.81 -6.98
CA ILE A 182 -1.03 16.25 -7.10
C ILE A 182 -0.96 15.27 -8.29
N SER A 183 -1.98 14.43 -8.49
CA SER A 183 -2.06 13.55 -9.66
C SER A 183 -2.08 14.31 -10.97
N LEU A 184 -2.80 15.43 -11.08
CA LEU A 184 -2.81 16.27 -12.27
C LEU A 184 -1.45 16.98 -12.50
N ILE A 185 -0.79 17.41 -11.42
CA ILE A 185 0.58 17.94 -11.51
C ILE A 185 1.52 16.87 -12.06
N LEU A 186 1.42 15.63 -11.55
CA LEU A 186 2.23 14.52 -12.06
C LEU A 186 1.86 14.15 -13.51
N CYS A 187 0.59 14.22 -13.89
CA CYS A 187 0.14 14.03 -15.27
C CYS A 187 0.90 14.97 -16.23
N ILE A 188 0.93 16.27 -15.93
CA ILE A 188 1.65 17.26 -16.72
C ILE A 188 3.16 17.02 -16.65
N TYR A 189 3.68 16.74 -15.46
CA TYR A 189 5.11 16.52 -15.25
C TYR A 189 5.62 15.28 -15.99
N ALA A 190 4.85 14.21 -16.05
CA ALA A 190 5.21 12.97 -16.76
C ALA A 190 5.46 13.18 -18.24
N LEU A 191 4.77 14.14 -18.89
CA LEU A 191 5.02 14.50 -20.30
C LEU A 191 6.40 15.14 -20.52
N THR A 192 7.01 15.69 -19.48
CA THR A 192 8.36 16.27 -19.56
C THR A 192 9.47 15.23 -19.40
N LEU A 193 9.19 14.03 -18.87
CA LEU A 193 10.17 12.98 -18.64
C LEU A 193 10.80 12.48 -19.96
N PRO A 194 11.99 11.83 -19.88
CA PRO A 194 12.62 11.25 -21.06
C PRO A 194 11.69 10.27 -21.76
N ASP A 195 11.75 10.25 -23.09
CA ASP A 195 10.96 9.34 -23.89
C ASP A 195 11.32 7.87 -23.57
N CYS A 196 10.31 7.06 -23.29
CA CYS A 196 10.43 5.63 -23.00
C CYS A 196 9.68 4.88 -24.09
N PRO A 197 10.32 4.62 -25.26
CA PRO A 197 9.65 4.07 -26.42
C PRO A 197 9.12 2.67 -26.16
N CYS A 198 8.06 2.30 -26.90
CA CYS A 198 7.54 0.94 -26.90
C CYS A 198 8.61 -0.05 -27.36
N LYS A 199 8.58 -1.26 -26.84
CA LYS A 199 9.50 -2.32 -27.25
C LYS A 199 9.21 -2.77 -28.67
N PRO A 200 10.25 -3.05 -29.52
CA PRO A 200 10.03 -3.62 -30.84
C PRO A 200 9.26 -4.94 -30.77
N LYS A 201 8.41 -5.19 -31.76
CA LYS A 201 7.55 -6.40 -31.84
C LYS A 201 8.28 -7.75 -31.73
N ALA A 202 9.60 -7.79 -31.91
CA ALA A 202 10.43 -8.99 -31.96
C ALA A 202 11.02 -9.44 -30.61
N GLU A 203 11.05 -8.58 -29.58
CA GLU A 203 11.63 -8.90 -28.30
C GLU A 203 10.55 -8.91 -27.20
N GLY A 204 9.92 -10.09 -27.03
CA GLY A 204 9.31 -10.49 -25.76
C GLY A 204 8.30 -9.50 -25.15
N THR A 205 7.28 -9.06 -25.92
CA THR A 205 6.11 -8.44 -25.28
C THR A 205 5.48 -9.45 -24.34
N GLN A 206 5.56 -9.20 -23.05
CA GLN A 206 4.90 -10.06 -22.06
C GLN A 206 3.43 -10.21 -22.40
N SER A 207 2.94 -11.45 -22.40
CA SER A 207 1.51 -11.71 -22.49
C SER A 207 0.83 -11.25 -21.20
N PHE A 208 -0.49 -11.02 -21.23
CA PHE A 208 -1.25 -10.73 -20.01
C PHE A 208 -1.02 -11.80 -18.93
N VAL A 209 -0.92 -13.06 -19.33
CA VAL A 209 -0.67 -14.21 -18.45
C VAL A 209 0.72 -14.13 -17.78
N GLU A 210 1.74 -13.68 -18.52
CA GLU A 210 3.08 -13.47 -17.98
C GLU A 210 3.14 -12.24 -17.05
N ALA A 211 2.50 -11.14 -17.45
CA ALA A 211 2.48 -9.89 -16.69
C ALA A 211 1.73 -10.04 -15.35
N THR A 212 0.69 -10.88 -15.30
CA THR A 212 -0.06 -11.21 -14.08
C THR A 212 0.59 -12.30 -13.24
N GLY A 213 1.66 -12.94 -13.72
CA GLY A 213 2.30 -14.06 -13.02
C GLY A 213 1.53 -15.38 -13.08
N LEU A 214 0.47 -15.48 -13.90
CA LEU A 214 -0.37 -16.69 -13.96
C LEU A 214 0.42 -17.94 -14.39
N ASN A 215 1.48 -17.80 -15.21
CA ASN A 215 2.36 -18.91 -15.57
C ASN A 215 3.06 -19.53 -14.36
N ALA A 216 3.26 -18.76 -13.28
CA ALA A 216 3.90 -19.24 -12.08
C ALA A 216 2.97 -20.05 -11.16
N PHE A 217 1.67 -20.15 -11.47
CA PHE A 217 0.76 -21.04 -10.71
C PHE A 217 1.20 -22.50 -10.73
N ARG A 218 2.00 -22.92 -11.72
CA ARG A 218 2.63 -24.25 -11.72
C ARG A 218 3.50 -24.51 -10.50
N LEU A 219 4.03 -23.44 -9.83
CA LEU A 219 4.82 -23.56 -8.62
C LEU A 219 4.01 -24.08 -7.42
N PHE A 220 2.68 -23.98 -7.44
CA PHE A 220 1.83 -24.59 -6.42
C PHE A 220 1.91 -26.13 -6.37
N LYS A 221 2.48 -26.76 -7.40
CA LYS A 221 2.78 -28.20 -7.37
C LYS A 221 3.92 -28.53 -6.40
N ASP A 222 4.83 -27.59 -6.16
CA ASP A 222 5.84 -27.72 -5.10
C ASP A 222 5.23 -27.29 -3.76
N ARG A 223 5.28 -28.15 -2.77
CA ARG A 223 4.72 -27.93 -1.43
C ARG A 223 5.28 -26.69 -0.75
N GLN A 224 6.56 -26.39 -0.94
CA GLN A 224 7.22 -25.28 -0.28
C GLN A 224 6.75 -23.95 -0.86
N PHE A 225 6.62 -23.86 -2.18
CA PHE A 225 6.05 -22.71 -2.87
C PHE A 225 4.56 -22.54 -2.56
N ALA A 226 3.78 -23.63 -2.54
CA ALA A 226 2.37 -23.57 -2.19
C ALA A 226 2.16 -22.98 -0.78
N VAL A 227 2.91 -23.49 0.21
CA VAL A 227 2.89 -22.94 1.58
C VAL A 227 3.30 -21.47 1.56
N PHE A 228 4.41 -21.11 0.90
CA PHE A 228 4.87 -19.73 0.83
C PHE A 228 3.81 -18.78 0.25
N PHE A 229 3.22 -19.10 -0.89
CA PHE A 229 2.23 -18.24 -1.55
C PHE A 229 0.93 -18.13 -0.77
N ILE A 230 0.44 -19.22 -0.16
CA ILE A 230 -0.76 -19.19 0.69
C ILE A 230 -0.51 -18.28 1.91
N PHE A 231 0.64 -18.41 2.57
CA PHE A 231 0.96 -17.55 3.72
C PHE A 231 1.23 -16.11 3.32
N SER A 232 1.77 -15.87 2.12
CA SER A 232 1.89 -14.52 1.55
C SER A 232 0.52 -13.87 1.36
N MET A 233 -0.47 -14.63 0.87
CA MET A 233 -1.84 -14.16 0.75
C MET A 233 -2.45 -13.82 2.12
N LEU A 234 -2.31 -14.73 3.10
CA LEU A 234 -2.82 -14.51 4.45
C LEU A 234 -2.18 -13.27 5.10
N LEU A 235 -0.87 -13.06 4.91
CA LEU A 235 -0.19 -11.90 5.47
C LEU A 235 -0.55 -10.58 4.76
N GLY A 236 -0.81 -10.63 3.46
CA GLY A 236 -1.25 -9.48 2.67
C GLY A 236 -2.52 -8.81 3.21
N ALA A 237 -3.39 -9.59 3.88
CA ALA A 237 -4.55 -9.07 4.59
C ALA A 237 -4.17 -8.05 5.68
N SER A 238 -3.12 -8.29 6.43
CA SER A 238 -2.73 -7.49 7.60
C SER A 238 -2.40 -6.04 7.25
N LEU A 239 -1.77 -5.80 6.11
CA LEU A 239 -1.45 -4.44 5.64
C LEU A 239 -2.71 -3.61 5.40
N GLN A 240 -3.69 -4.16 4.71
CA GLN A 240 -4.89 -3.43 4.33
C GLN A 240 -5.83 -3.22 5.52
N VAL A 241 -5.85 -4.12 6.50
CA VAL A 241 -6.54 -3.90 7.78
C VAL A 241 -6.04 -2.61 8.43
N THR A 242 -4.73 -2.41 8.47
CA THR A 242 -4.13 -1.21 9.07
C THR A 242 -4.46 0.04 8.25
N ASN A 243 -4.28 -0.01 6.93
CA ASN A 243 -4.57 1.14 6.06
C ASN A 243 -6.04 1.58 6.14
N GLY A 244 -6.96 0.61 6.22
CA GLY A 244 -8.39 0.89 6.24
C GLY A 244 -8.91 1.37 7.59
N TYR A 245 -8.37 0.86 8.69
CA TYR A 245 -9.02 1.01 9.99
C TYR A 245 -8.18 1.72 11.07
N ALA A 246 -6.85 1.83 10.94
CA ALA A 246 -6.04 2.41 12.01
C ALA A 246 -6.38 3.88 12.27
N ASN A 247 -6.51 4.71 11.23
CA ASN A 247 -6.89 6.12 11.39
C ASN A 247 -8.30 6.26 11.94
N THR A 248 -9.26 5.50 11.39
CA THR A 248 -10.66 5.49 11.84
C THR A 248 -10.76 5.11 13.31
N PHE A 249 -10.03 4.08 13.74
CA PHE A 249 -9.95 3.65 15.12
C PHE A 249 -9.40 4.73 16.05
N ILE A 250 -8.24 5.31 15.71
CA ILE A 250 -7.62 6.35 16.54
C ILE A 250 -8.52 7.58 16.62
N THR A 251 -9.16 7.94 15.50
CA THR A 251 -10.07 9.08 15.43
C THR A 251 -11.37 8.85 16.24
N SER A 252 -11.87 7.62 16.33
CA SER A 252 -13.08 7.30 17.07
C SER A 252 -13.00 7.63 18.56
N PHE A 253 -11.79 7.71 19.12
CA PHE A 253 -11.62 8.17 20.51
C PHE A 253 -12.06 9.62 20.75
N LYS A 254 -12.27 10.43 19.73
CA LYS A 254 -12.85 11.79 19.86
C LYS A 254 -14.27 11.77 20.43
N GLU A 255 -14.99 10.68 20.20
CA GLU A 255 -16.36 10.50 20.72
C GLU A 255 -16.36 10.26 22.24
N ASN A 256 -15.25 9.85 22.81
CA ASN A 256 -15.11 9.68 24.26
C ASN A 256 -14.61 10.98 24.91
N PRO A 257 -15.38 11.61 25.84
CA PRO A 257 -14.99 12.85 26.50
C PRO A 257 -13.61 12.78 27.18
N ALA A 258 -13.16 11.61 27.66
CA ALA A 258 -11.86 11.43 28.28
C ALA A 258 -10.68 11.59 27.30
N PHE A 259 -10.91 11.43 26.01
CA PHE A 259 -9.88 11.46 24.96
C PHE A 259 -10.13 12.48 23.87
N SER A 260 -11.25 13.21 23.89
CA SER A 260 -11.64 14.14 22.81
C SER A 260 -10.56 15.21 22.55
N ASN A 261 -9.85 15.65 23.56
CA ASN A 261 -8.75 16.61 23.48
C ASN A 261 -7.36 15.96 23.38
N ALA A 262 -7.27 14.62 23.36
CA ALA A 262 -5.98 13.94 23.26
C ALA A 262 -5.34 14.22 21.89
N TRP A 263 -4.03 14.56 21.91
CA TRP A 263 -3.30 14.87 20.69
C TRP A 263 -3.37 13.74 19.64
N GLY A 264 -3.21 12.49 20.07
CA GLY A 264 -3.25 11.33 19.19
C GLY A 264 -4.60 11.17 18.49
N ALA A 265 -5.73 11.33 19.19
CA ALA A 265 -7.07 11.26 18.60
C ALA A 265 -7.28 12.35 17.55
N ASN A 266 -6.74 13.54 17.78
CA ASN A 266 -6.87 14.69 16.88
C ASN A 266 -5.87 14.66 15.72
N ASN A 267 -4.76 13.90 15.83
CA ASN A 267 -3.68 13.86 14.86
C ASN A 267 -3.33 12.43 14.44
N ALA A 268 -4.35 11.64 14.09
CA ALA A 268 -4.21 10.23 13.78
C ALA A 268 -3.23 9.97 12.63
N ASN A 269 -3.27 10.75 11.54
CA ASN A 269 -2.32 10.62 10.43
C ASN A 269 -0.89 10.93 10.84
N ALA A 270 -0.68 11.96 11.65
CA ALA A 270 0.67 12.29 12.15
C ALA A 270 1.22 11.14 13.01
N LEU A 271 0.39 10.50 13.84
CA LEU A 271 0.79 9.35 14.62
C LEU A 271 1.11 8.15 13.71
N ILE A 272 0.26 7.86 12.72
CA ILE A 272 0.46 6.74 11.79
C ILE A 272 1.65 6.97 10.87
N SER A 273 2.03 8.23 10.57
CA SER A 273 3.21 8.52 9.74
C SER A 273 4.52 7.98 10.32
N LEU A 274 4.57 7.75 11.64
CA LEU A 274 5.69 7.05 12.29
C LEU A 274 5.89 5.63 11.73
N SER A 275 4.83 4.99 11.23
CA SER A 275 4.93 3.69 10.56
C SER A 275 5.77 3.77 9.29
N GLN A 276 5.62 4.83 8.51
CA GLN A 276 6.36 5.05 7.26
C GLN A 276 7.84 5.40 7.54
N VAL A 277 8.09 6.14 8.62
CA VAL A 277 9.46 6.39 9.09
C VAL A 277 10.11 5.08 9.53
N SER A 278 9.40 4.27 10.32
CA SER A 278 9.88 2.95 10.74
C SER A 278 10.18 2.03 9.56
N GLU A 279 9.29 1.99 8.55
CA GLU A 279 9.48 1.24 7.30
C GLU A 279 10.83 1.61 6.66
N THR A 280 11.08 2.90 6.46
CA THR A 280 12.34 3.37 5.85
C THR A 280 13.58 2.95 6.64
N LEU A 281 13.53 2.99 7.97
CA LEU A 281 14.64 2.58 8.83
C LEU A 281 14.82 1.07 8.88
N CYS A 282 13.73 0.30 8.91
CA CYS A 282 13.76 -1.15 9.00
C CYS A 282 14.36 -1.80 7.75
N ILE A 283 14.17 -1.23 6.56
CA ILE A 283 14.82 -1.70 5.32
C ILE A 283 16.35 -1.80 5.49
N LEU A 284 16.97 -0.85 6.19
CA LEU A 284 18.41 -0.84 6.42
C LEU A 284 18.89 -1.97 7.34
N LEU A 285 18.01 -2.52 8.16
CA LEU A 285 18.31 -3.61 9.10
C LEU A 285 18.21 -4.99 8.44
N ILE A 286 17.48 -5.11 7.34
CA ILE A 286 17.19 -6.41 6.69
C ILE A 286 18.45 -7.19 6.34
N PRO A 287 19.52 -6.62 5.72
CA PRO A 287 20.72 -7.37 5.40
C PRO A 287 21.40 -8.01 6.64
N PHE A 288 21.39 -7.29 7.77
CA PHE A 288 21.91 -7.82 9.04
C PHE A 288 21.07 -9.00 9.54
N PHE A 289 19.73 -8.86 9.56
CA PHE A 289 18.85 -9.92 10.03
C PHE A 289 18.89 -11.14 9.10
N MET A 290 18.92 -10.93 7.78
CA MET A 290 19.02 -12.00 6.79
C MET A 290 20.32 -12.82 6.97
N LYS A 291 21.46 -12.13 7.15
CA LYS A 291 22.76 -12.79 7.37
C LYS A 291 22.77 -13.58 8.69
N LYS A 292 22.15 -13.06 9.75
CA LYS A 292 22.21 -13.66 11.08
C LYS A 292 21.19 -14.79 11.29
N PHE A 293 19.97 -14.64 10.75
CA PHE A 293 18.85 -15.51 11.05
C PHE A 293 18.34 -16.33 9.87
N GLY A 294 18.67 -15.94 8.63
CA GLY A 294 18.17 -16.55 7.40
C GLY A 294 16.71 -16.21 7.08
N ILE A 295 16.28 -16.58 5.87
CA ILE A 295 14.98 -16.18 5.28
C ILE A 295 13.79 -16.57 6.16
N LYS A 296 13.71 -17.84 6.57
CA LYS A 296 12.55 -18.35 7.35
C LYS A 296 12.35 -17.58 8.65
N LYS A 297 13.44 -17.35 9.41
CA LYS A 297 13.33 -16.66 10.71
C LYS A 297 12.98 -15.19 10.53
N VAL A 298 13.50 -14.54 9.48
CA VAL A 298 13.15 -13.14 9.17
C VAL A 298 11.68 -13.01 8.81
N MET A 299 11.13 -13.93 8.00
CA MET A 299 9.68 -13.99 7.73
C MET A 299 8.86 -14.21 8.99
N LEU A 300 9.29 -15.09 9.89
CA LEU A 300 8.60 -15.33 11.17
C LEU A 300 8.62 -14.10 12.07
N ILE A 301 9.76 -13.40 12.16
CA ILE A 301 9.85 -12.13 12.89
C ILE A 301 8.82 -11.14 12.36
N ALA A 302 8.68 -11.02 11.04
CA ALA A 302 7.67 -10.16 10.43
C ALA A 302 6.23 -10.57 10.79
N MET A 303 5.92 -11.87 10.75
CA MET A 303 4.59 -12.37 11.10
C MET A 303 4.23 -12.10 12.57
N PHE A 304 5.15 -12.34 13.49
CA PHE A 304 4.93 -12.01 14.90
C PHE A 304 4.92 -10.51 15.17
N ALA A 305 5.62 -9.71 14.37
CA ALA A 305 5.52 -8.26 14.44
C ALA A 305 4.10 -7.75 14.16
N TRP A 306 3.34 -8.39 13.26
CA TRP A 306 1.91 -8.10 13.07
C TRP A 306 1.07 -8.40 14.30
N VAL A 307 1.39 -9.46 15.06
CA VAL A 307 0.72 -9.77 16.33
C VAL A 307 0.87 -8.62 17.32
N PHE A 308 2.11 -8.15 17.49
CA PHE A 308 2.41 -7.01 18.37
C PHE A 308 1.75 -5.74 17.89
N ARG A 309 1.81 -5.46 16.57
CA ARG A 309 1.17 -4.27 15.99
C ARG A 309 -0.32 -4.20 16.32
N PHE A 310 -1.05 -5.27 16.08
CA PHE A 310 -2.48 -5.33 16.36
C PHE A 310 -2.76 -5.37 17.87
N GLY A 311 -1.97 -6.13 18.64
CA GLY A 311 -2.08 -6.17 20.09
C GLY A 311 -1.87 -4.80 20.74
N PHE A 312 -0.90 -4.03 20.30
CA PHE A 312 -0.65 -2.67 20.79
C PHE A 312 -1.79 -1.71 20.44
N PHE A 313 -2.39 -1.83 19.24
CA PHE A 313 -3.60 -1.08 18.92
C PHE A 313 -4.77 -1.48 19.83
N GLY A 314 -4.96 -2.80 20.08
CA GLY A 314 -6.03 -3.28 20.93
C GLY A 314 -5.93 -2.85 22.39
N ALA A 315 -4.71 -2.73 22.92
CA ALA A 315 -4.44 -2.34 24.30
C ALA A 315 -4.24 -0.84 24.50
N GLY A 316 -3.93 -0.09 23.43
CA GLY A 316 -3.58 1.33 23.47
C GLY A 316 -4.79 2.25 23.54
N ASN A 317 -4.52 3.50 23.89
CA ASN A 317 -5.45 4.64 23.81
C ASN A 317 -4.66 5.93 23.54
N PRO A 318 -5.30 7.01 23.05
CA PRO A 318 -4.58 8.23 22.71
C PRO A 318 -4.20 9.11 23.90
N GLY A 319 -4.55 8.72 25.13
CA GLY A 319 -4.16 9.35 26.38
C GLY A 319 -2.90 8.71 26.96
N GLY A 320 -2.95 8.19 28.19
CA GLY A 320 -1.81 7.55 28.86
C GLY A 320 -1.27 6.30 28.15
N GLY A 321 -2.07 5.67 27.28
CA GLY A 321 -1.67 4.51 26.47
C GLY A 321 -1.13 4.85 25.07
N VAL A 322 -0.90 6.10 24.72
CA VAL A 322 -0.42 6.54 23.40
C VAL A 322 0.91 5.90 23.00
N TRP A 323 1.75 5.58 23.95
CA TRP A 323 3.03 4.92 23.74
C TRP A 323 2.87 3.53 23.07
N LEU A 324 1.74 2.83 23.31
CA LEU A 324 1.42 1.59 22.63
C LEU A 324 1.11 1.83 21.14
N PHE A 325 0.44 2.92 20.81
CA PHE A 325 0.25 3.31 19.41
C PHE A 325 1.59 3.63 18.73
N VAL A 326 2.49 4.32 19.43
CA VAL A 326 3.84 4.60 18.93
C VAL A 326 4.61 3.28 18.71
N LEU A 327 4.57 2.36 19.66
CA LEU A 327 5.19 1.02 19.50
C LEU A 327 4.58 0.25 18.33
N SER A 328 3.25 0.28 18.18
CA SER A 328 2.57 -0.30 17.02
C SER A 328 3.10 0.26 15.70
N CYS A 329 3.31 1.56 15.62
CA CYS A 329 3.87 2.22 14.44
C CYS A 329 5.35 1.84 14.19
N ILE A 330 6.16 1.73 15.25
CA ILE A 330 7.57 1.31 15.14
C ILE A 330 7.67 -0.14 14.65
N VAL A 331 6.87 -1.03 15.18
CA VAL A 331 6.88 -2.46 14.79
C VAL A 331 6.42 -2.68 13.34
N TYR A 332 5.69 -1.73 12.76
CA TYR A 332 5.18 -1.83 11.39
C TYR A 332 6.28 -2.05 10.35
N GLY A 333 7.40 -1.33 10.42
CA GLY A 333 8.49 -1.50 9.45
C GLY A 333 9.03 -2.93 9.45
N VAL A 334 9.18 -3.54 10.65
CA VAL A 334 9.55 -4.96 10.77
C VAL A 334 8.46 -5.86 10.20
N ALA A 335 7.20 -5.58 10.53
CA ALA A 335 6.07 -6.41 10.12
C ALA A 335 5.90 -6.45 8.59
N PHE A 336 6.09 -5.33 7.92
CA PHE A 336 5.87 -5.20 6.48
C PHE A 336 7.11 -5.57 5.66
N ASP A 337 8.24 -4.88 5.88
CA ASP A 337 9.41 -5.00 5.00
C ASP A 337 10.16 -6.31 5.16
N PHE A 338 10.27 -6.83 6.38
CA PHE A 338 10.97 -8.08 6.60
C PHE A 338 10.33 -9.24 5.83
N PHE A 339 9.00 -9.26 5.75
CA PHE A 339 8.31 -10.27 4.96
C PHE A 339 8.43 -10.02 3.45
N ASN A 340 8.18 -8.80 3.00
CA ASN A 340 8.17 -8.49 1.57
C ASN A 340 9.54 -8.69 0.92
N ILE A 341 10.60 -8.22 1.57
CA ILE A 341 11.96 -8.33 1.02
C ILE A 341 12.47 -9.77 1.14
N SER A 342 12.29 -10.44 2.29
CA SER A 342 12.72 -11.84 2.43
C SER A 342 11.89 -12.77 1.54
N GLY A 343 10.61 -12.49 1.32
CA GLY A 343 9.75 -13.22 0.39
C GLY A 343 10.19 -13.06 -1.06
N SER A 344 10.48 -11.84 -1.46
CA SER A 344 11.03 -11.55 -2.79
C SER A 344 12.37 -12.27 -3.02
N LEU A 345 13.26 -12.27 -2.01
CA LEU A 345 14.53 -12.99 -2.07
C LEU A 345 14.32 -14.51 -2.14
N PHE A 346 13.39 -15.05 -1.33
CA PHE A 346 13.04 -16.48 -1.40
C PHE A 346 12.62 -16.87 -2.82
N VAL A 347 11.72 -16.11 -3.44
CA VAL A 347 11.29 -16.37 -4.82
C VAL A 347 12.48 -16.27 -5.78
N ASN A 348 13.31 -15.23 -5.64
CA ASN A 348 14.44 -15.01 -6.54
C ASN A 348 15.49 -16.13 -6.48
N GLU A 349 15.76 -16.67 -5.30
CA GLU A 349 16.76 -17.70 -5.08
C GLU A 349 16.28 -19.12 -5.42
N ASN A 350 14.98 -19.38 -5.32
CA ASN A 350 14.42 -20.73 -5.45
C ASN A 350 13.64 -20.95 -6.75
N THR A 351 13.60 -19.96 -7.68
CA THR A 351 12.97 -20.13 -9.00
C THR A 351 13.98 -20.06 -10.14
N ASP A 352 13.72 -20.84 -11.18
CA ASP A 352 14.47 -20.79 -12.43
C ASP A 352 14.40 -19.40 -13.06
N LYS A 353 15.45 -19.02 -13.77
CA LYS A 353 15.56 -17.70 -14.41
C LYS A 353 14.38 -17.37 -15.32
N ASP A 354 13.88 -18.39 -16.05
CA ASP A 354 12.84 -18.24 -17.07
C ASP A 354 11.46 -17.89 -16.49
N ILE A 355 11.18 -18.30 -15.24
CA ILE A 355 9.88 -18.05 -14.58
C ILE A 355 9.98 -17.09 -13.40
N ARG A 356 11.17 -16.58 -13.10
CA ARG A 356 11.43 -15.75 -11.92
C ARG A 356 10.57 -14.50 -11.90
N SER A 357 10.44 -13.80 -13.03
CA SER A 357 9.60 -12.62 -13.15
C SER A 357 8.12 -12.95 -12.90
N SER A 358 7.62 -14.04 -13.50
CA SER A 358 6.25 -14.52 -13.27
C SER A 358 6.01 -14.95 -11.82
N ALA A 359 7.02 -15.54 -11.16
CA ALA A 359 6.94 -15.93 -9.75
C ALA A 359 6.91 -14.72 -8.81
N GLN A 360 7.66 -13.65 -9.12
CA GLN A 360 7.55 -12.37 -8.41
C GLN A 360 6.17 -11.73 -8.63
N GLY A 361 5.65 -11.77 -9.86
CA GLY A 361 4.29 -11.32 -10.17
C GLY A 361 3.25 -12.09 -9.37
N LEU A 362 3.39 -13.41 -9.26
CA LEU A 362 2.51 -14.25 -8.43
C LEU A 362 2.61 -13.89 -6.94
N PHE A 363 3.81 -13.63 -6.43
CA PHE A 363 3.98 -13.16 -5.06
C PHE A 363 3.23 -11.85 -4.79
N MET A 364 3.34 -10.88 -5.69
CA MET A 364 2.60 -9.61 -5.61
C MET A 364 1.08 -9.81 -5.75
N LEU A 365 0.65 -10.71 -6.64
CA LEU A 365 -0.75 -11.09 -6.79
C LEU A 365 -1.32 -11.67 -5.49
N MET A 366 -0.57 -12.59 -4.85
CA MET A 366 -1.01 -13.23 -3.62
C MET A 366 -1.05 -12.24 -2.44
N THR A 367 -0.07 -11.35 -2.32
CA THR A 367 -0.01 -10.35 -1.22
C THR A 367 -0.97 -9.18 -1.45
N ASN A 368 -0.73 -8.39 -2.51
CA ASN A 368 -1.38 -7.10 -2.73
C ASN A 368 -2.69 -7.20 -3.53
N GLY A 369 -2.91 -8.31 -4.23
CA GLY A 369 -4.15 -8.58 -4.95
C GLY A 369 -5.14 -9.38 -4.09
N LEU A 370 -4.97 -10.70 -4.07
CA LEU A 370 -5.90 -11.61 -3.39
C LEU A 370 -5.88 -11.42 -1.87
N GLY A 371 -4.70 -11.35 -1.26
CA GLY A 371 -4.57 -11.14 0.18
C GLY A 371 -5.20 -9.83 0.65
N ALA A 372 -4.95 -8.75 -0.07
CA ALA A 372 -5.54 -7.47 0.20
C ALA A 372 -7.07 -7.50 0.07
N SER A 373 -7.61 -8.06 -1.02
CA SER A 373 -9.05 -8.07 -1.29
C SER A 373 -9.82 -8.95 -0.30
N ILE A 374 -9.40 -10.21 -0.16
CA ILE A 374 -10.07 -11.18 0.73
C ILE A 374 -9.89 -10.78 2.20
N GLY A 375 -8.67 -10.33 2.55
CA GLY A 375 -8.36 -9.92 3.90
C GLY A 375 -9.15 -8.70 4.34
N THR A 376 -9.31 -7.72 3.48
CA THR A 376 -10.11 -6.52 3.78
C THR A 376 -11.59 -6.86 3.90
N TRP A 377 -12.10 -7.77 3.06
CA TRP A 377 -13.46 -8.27 3.19
C TRP A 377 -13.68 -8.96 4.55
N ALA A 378 -12.78 -9.87 4.94
CA ALA A 378 -12.87 -10.56 6.22
C ALA A 378 -12.74 -9.59 7.41
N ALA A 379 -11.80 -8.64 7.34
CA ALA A 379 -11.65 -7.59 8.35
C ALA A 379 -12.91 -6.71 8.46
N GLY A 380 -13.53 -6.39 7.31
CA GLY A 380 -14.79 -5.65 7.30
C GLY A 380 -15.92 -6.39 8.04
N ARG A 381 -15.98 -7.73 7.93
CA ARG A 381 -16.96 -8.53 8.69
C ARG A 381 -16.71 -8.44 10.19
N VAL A 382 -15.45 -8.52 10.63
CA VAL A 382 -15.08 -8.36 12.04
C VAL A 382 -15.42 -6.95 12.54
N VAL A 383 -15.00 -5.91 11.86
CA VAL A 383 -15.26 -4.53 12.27
C VAL A 383 -16.76 -4.22 12.26
N ASN A 384 -17.49 -4.68 11.23
CA ASN A 384 -18.94 -4.47 11.19
C ASN A 384 -19.64 -5.16 12.36
N HIS A 385 -19.22 -6.36 12.73
CA HIS A 385 -19.86 -7.08 13.84
C HIS A 385 -19.55 -6.46 15.21
N PHE A 386 -18.31 -6.09 15.48
CA PHE A 386 -17.88 -5.62 16.80
C PHE A 386 -17.88 -4.10 16.97
N VAL A 387 -18.00 -3.32 15.88
CA VAL A 387 -17.95 -1.86 15.95
C VAL A 387 -19.24 -1.23 15.42
N TYR A 388 -19.53 -1.41 14.11
CA TYR A 388 -20.62 -0.65 13.48
C TYR A 388 -22.02 -1.20 13.77
N ASN A 389 -22.16 -2.52 13.96
CA ASN A 389 -23.47 -3.15 14.24
C ASN A 389 -23.59 -3.64 15.68
N ALA A 390 -22.60 -3.38 16.52
CA ALA A 390 -22.64 -3.77 17.93
C ALA A 390 -23.45 -2.77 18.76
N ALA A 391 -24.17 -3.27 19.77
CA ALA A 391 -24.84 -2.41 20.74
C ALA A 391 -23.83 -1.60 21.57
N GLU A 392 -22.69 -2.22 21.88
CA GLU A 392 -21.54 -1.58 22.52
C GLU A 392 -20.30 -1.74 21.60
N PRO A 393 -19.93 -0.69 20.85
CA PRO A 393 -18.80 -0.74 19.94
C PRO A 393 -17.46 -1.04 20.63
N SER A 394 -16.74 -2.05 20.18
CA SER A 394 -15.45 -2.45 20.75
C SER A 394 -14.37 -2.61 19.68
N TRP A 395 -13.65 -1.53 19.42
CA TRP A 395 -12.46 -1.57 18.57
C TRP A 395 -11.35 -2.47 19.12
N SER A 396 -11.19 -2.48 20.46
CA SER A 396 -10.18 -3.32 21.12
C SER A 396 -10.39 -4.80 20.81
N THR A 397 -11.64 -5.27 20.85
CA THR A 397 -11.98 -6.67 20.48
C THR A 397 -11.61 -6.94 19.01
N ALA A 398 -11.94 -6.05 18.10
CA ALA A 398 -11.57 -6.23 16.68
C ALA A 398 -10.05 -6.33 16.49
N TRP A 399 -9.27 -5.48 17.15
CA TRP A 399 -7.80 -5.52 17.06
C TRP A 399 -7.21 -6.80 17.68
N TYR A 400 -7.76 -7.30 18.79
CA TYR A 400 -7.31 -8.57 19.36
C TYR A 400 -7.65 -9.77 18.49
N ILE A 401 -8.78 -9.74 17.75
CA ILE A 401 -9.10 -10.76 16.74
C ILE A 401 -8.06 -10.74 15.61
N PHE A 402 -7.67 -9.55 15.14
CA PHE A 402 -6.60 -9.45 14.13
C PHE A 402 -5.24 -9.91 14.66
N ALA A 403 -4.93 -9.64 15.94
CA ALA A 403 -3.72 -10.14 16.58
C ALA A 403 -3.74 -11.68 16.71
N ALA A 404 -4.87 -12.27 17.10
CA ALA A 404 -5.04 -13.71 17.16
C ALA A 404 -4.91 -14.37 15.77
N TYR A 405 -5.49 -13.75 14.74
CA TYR A 405 -5.32 -14.17 13.35
C TYR A 405 -3.85 -14.19 12.95
N ALA A 406 -3.13 -13.09 13.16
CA ALA A 406 -1.70 -12.99 12.83
C ALA A 406 -0.86 -14.02 13.62
N PHE A 407 -1.20 -14.27 14.88
CA PHE A 407 -0.55 -15.29 15.71
C PHE A 407 -0.73 -16.70 15.14
N VAL A 408 -1.97 -17.08 14.79
CA VAL A 408 -2.27 -18.38 14.19
C VAL A 408 -1.51 -18.54 12.86
N VAL A 409 -1.52 -17.52 12.00
CA VAL A 409 -0.78 -17.52 10.73
C VAL A 409 0.72 -17.73 11.00
N GLY A 410 1.31 -16.99 11.95
CA GLY A 410 2.73 -17.14 12.31
C GLY A 410 3.09 -18.52 12.82
N VAL A 411 2.28 -19.10 13.71
CA VAL A 411 2.48 -20.45 14.26
C VAL A 411 2.37 -21.51 13.16
N LEU A 412 1.34 -21.45 12.33
CA LEU A 412 1.16 -22.40 11.22
C LEU A 412 2.31 -22.30 10.20
N PHE A 413 2.77 -21.07 9.89
CA PHE A 413 3.93 -20.90 9.02
C PHE A 413 5.20 -21.52 9.63
N ALA A 414 5.44 -21.32 10.92
CA ALA A 414 6.60 -21.89 11.62
C ALA A 414 6.65 -23.43 11.49
N ILE A 415 5.48 -24.09 11.53
CA ILE A 415 5.33 -25.54 11.44
C ILE A 415 5.42 -26.02 10.00
N LEU A 416 4.72 -25.36 9.06
CA LEU A 416 4.51 -25.87 7.72
C LEU A 416 5.62 -25.46 6.74
N PHE A 417 6.20 -24.27 6.90
CA PHE A 417 7.25 -23.78 6.01
C PHE A 417 8.63 -24.32 6.42
N LYS A 418 9.28 -25.03 5.51
CA LYS A 418 10.63 -25.57 5.73
C LYS A 418 11.70 -24.56 5.33
N ASP A 419 12.82 -24.54 6.05
CA ASP A 419 13.95 -23.68 5.73
C ASP A 419 14.59 -24.11 4.40
N PRO A 420 14.68 -23.25 3.37
CA PRO A 420 15.30 -23.62 2.10
C PRO A 420 16.80 -23.95 2.22
N GLN A 421 17.50 -23.40 3.21
CA GLN A 421 18.93 -23.63 3.41
C GLN A 421 19.26 -25.05 3.93
N LYS A 422 18.27 -25.81 4.42
CA LYS A 422 18.47 -27.18 4.88
C LYS A 422 18.39 -28.25 3.78
N LYS A 423 18.11 -27.89 2.54
CA LYS A 423 18.11 -28.82 1.39
C LYS A 423 19.52 -29.06 0.81
N GLN A 424 20.55 -28.31 1.25
CA GLN A 424 21.93 -28.40 0.72
C GLN A 424 22.93 -29.05 1.69
N SER A 425 22.48 -29.67 2.79
CA SER A 425 23.33 -30.41 3.72
C SER A 425 23.02 -31.92 3.74
#